data_9b5eed46427720e6bad296fcab4c6f08
#
_entry.id   9b5eed46427720e6bad296fcab4c6f08
#
_cell.length_a   1.000
_cell.length_b   1.000
_cell.length_c   1.000
_cell.angle_alpha   90.00
_cell.angle_beta   90.00
_cell.angle_gamma   90.00
#
_symmetry.space_group_name_H-M   'P 1'
#
loop_
_entity.id
_entity.type
_entity.pdbx_description
1 polymer ?
#
loop_
_entity_poly.entity_id
_entity_poly.type
_entity_poly.pdbx_seq_one_letter_code
_entity_poly.pdbx_strand_id
1 'polypeptide(L)'
;DCLLSRGLGDVYKRQAHLLAQSLSGREAASRHGLWMQAQSLMLVSLFLESCARPLAGLSLSVQRRMTRVHEHLLADLSRAPSLAALANDAGVSVPTLVRAFRRQYGCSVYNYFQSERMRQARALLLRGRLSVAHVAADLGYSNPSHFTAAFRKQFGINPSSLRHGNRAAD
;
A
#
# COMPACT_ATOMS: atom_id res chain seq x y z
N ASP A 1 -1.10 2.12 6.53
CA ASP A 1 -1.77 3.32 7.14
C ASP A 1 -1.94 4.51 6.19
N CYS A 2 -1.29 4.51 5.04
CA CYS A 2 -1.45 5.60 4.05
C CYS A 2 -2.75 5.47 3.21
N LEU A 3 -3.42 4.33 3.23
CA LEU A 3 -4.65 4.06 2.48
C LEU A 3 -5.94 4.25 3.31
N LEU A 4 -5.85 4.46 4.62
CA LEU A 4 -7.00 4.45 5.53
C LEU A 4 -7.32 5.79 6.20
N SER A 5 -6.53 6.84 6.02
CA SER A 5 -6.80 8.10 6.70
C SER A 5 -7.39 9.17 5.77
N ARG A 6 -8.64 9.48 6.02
CA ARG A 6 -9.44 10.65 5.62
C ARG A 6 -10.12 10.59 4.25
N GLY A 7 -11.37 10.27 4.28
CA GLY A 7 -12.37 10.46 3.22
C GLY A 7 -13.07 9.17 2.77
N LEU A 8 -12.38 8.04 2.70
CA LEU A 8 -13.01 6.76 2.36
C LEU A 8 -13.83 6.21 3.55
N GLY A 9 -13.31 6.36 4.78
CA GLY A 9 -13.97 5.84 5.98
C GLY A 9 -15.38 6.40 6.24
N ASP A 10 -15.62 7.66 5.92
CA ASP A 10 -16.92 8.29 6.19
C ASP A 10 -17.99 7.93 5.15
N VAL A 11 -17.58 7.72 3.90
CA VAL A 11 -18.50 7.24 2.85
C VAL A 11 -18.91 5.79 3.14
N TYR A 12 -17.97 4.94 3.53
CA TYR A 12 -18.27 3.54 3.89
C TYR A 12 -19.06 3.42 5.16
N LYS A 13 -18.80 4.24 6.19
CA LYS A 13 -19.59 4.24 7.43
C LYS A 13 -21.03 4.62 7.17
N ARG A 14 -21.29 5.65 6.35
CA ARG A 14 -22.65 6.04 5.98
C ARG A 14 -23.36 4.96 5.16
N GLN A 15 -22.67 4.35 4.19
CA GLN A 15 -23.24 3.28 3.38
C GLN A 15 -23.47 2.00 4.19
N ALA A 16 -22.54 1.63 5.07
CA ALA A 16 -22.72 0.50 5.99
C ALA A 16 -23.87 0.74 6.98
N HIS A 17 -24.07 1.98 7.45
CA HIS A 17 -25.15 2.32 8.34
C HIS A 17 -26.51 2.26 7.64
N LEU A 18 -26.61 2.75 6.40
CA LEU A 18 -27.84 2.65 5.58
C LEU A 18 -28.17 1.20 5.24
N LEU A 19 -27.16 0.37 4.95
CA LEU A 19 -27.34 -1.07 4.72
C LEU A 19 -27.78 -1.79 6.01
N ALA A 20 -27.19 -1.47 7.15
CA ALA A 20 -27.59 -2.03 8.44
C ALA A 20 -29.02 -1.66 8.81
N GLN A 21 -29.46 -0.42 8.51
CA GLN A 21 -30.85 0.00 8.68
C GLN A 21 -31.81 -0.73 7.74
N SER A 22 -31.42 -0.97 6.48
CA SER A 22 -32.25 -1.73 5.53
C SER A 22 -32.34 -3.22 5.87
N LEU A 23 -31.34 -3.77 6.58
CA LEU A 23 -31.35 -5.14 7.09
C LEU A 23 -32.22 -5.34 8.34
N SER A 24 -32.54 -4.27 9.08
CA SER A 24 -33.33 -4.33 10.31
C SER A 24 -34.86 -4.35 10.07
N GLY A 25 -35.28 -4.14 8.83
CA GLY A 25 -36.72 -4.17 8.44
C GLY A 25 -37.27 -5.60 8.45
N ARG A 26 -38.13 -5.88 9.39
CA ARG A 26 -38.62 -7.17 9.85
C ARG A 26 -39.76 -7.74 9.03
N GLU A 27 -39.82 -7.59 7.71
CA GLU A 27 -40.88 -8.16 6.89
C GLU A 27 -40.39 -8.92 5.67
N ALA A 28 -40.79 -10.17 5.60
CA ALA A 28 -40.77 -11.12 4.48
C ALA A 28 -39.67 -12.17 4.43
N ALA A 29 -39.81 -13.21 5.22
CA ALA A 29 -38.99 -14.44 5.16
C ALA A 29 -39.00 -15.16 3.78
N SER A 30 -39.93 -14.82 2.88
CA SER A 30 -40.07 -15.45 1.57
C SER A 30 -39.32 -14.75 0.41
N ARG A 31 -38.88 -13.51 0.61
CA ARG A 31 -38.11 -12.74 -0.39
C ARG A 31 -36.63 -12.59 -0.02
N HIS A 32 -36.21 -13.22 1.04
CA HIS A 32 -34.89 -13.02 1.65
C HIS A 32 -33.72 -13.45 0.76
N GLY A 33 -33.86 -14.52 0.00
CA GLY A 33 -32.77 -15.02 -0.85
C GLY A 33 -32.39 -14.09 -1.99
N LEU A 34 -33.36 -13.64 -2.77
CA LEU A 34 -33.15 -12.71 -3.89
C LEU A 34 -32.68 -11.33 -3.41
N TRP A 35 -33.22 -10.87 -2.29
CA TRP A 35 -32.85 -9.59 -1.70
C TRP A 35 -31.40 -9.63 -1.17
N MET A 36 -31.01 -10.70 -0.48
CA MET A 36 -29.62 -10.91 -0.01
C MET A 36 -28.63 -11.00 -1.17
N GLN A 37 -29.01 -11.70 -2.27
CA GLN A 37 -28.17 -11.77 -3.46
C GLN A 37 -28.00 -10.38 -4.11
N ALA A 38 -29.08 -9.61 -4.23
CA ALA A 38 -29.03 -8.25 -4.78
C ALA A 38 -28.14 -7.34 -3.93
N GLN A 39 -28.24 -7.41 -2.60
CA GLN A 39 -27.40 -6.63 -1.69
C GLN A 39 -25.92 -7.07 -1.77
N SER A 40 -25.67 -8.36 -1.87
CA SER A 40 -24.31 -8.89 -2.02
C SER A 40 -23.66 -8.42 -3.34
N LEU A 41 -24.39 -8.48 -4.45
CA LEU A 41 -23.94 -7.97 -5.74
C LEU A 41 -23.70 -6.46 -5.72
N MET A 42 -24.58 -5.70 -5.05
CA MET A 42 -24.40 -4.27 -4.88
C MET A 42 -23.15 -3.92 -4.05
N LEU A 43 -22.89 -4.66 -2.97
CA LEU A 43 -21.67 -4.50 -2.17
C LEU A 43 -20.42 -4.84 -2.97
N VAL A 44 -20.43 -5.93 -3.73
CA VAL A 44 -19.33 -6.31 -4.63
C VAL A 44 -19.11 -5.24 -5.70
N SER A 45 -20.17 -4.73 -6.31
CA SER A 45 -20.08 -3.65 -7.31
C SER A 45 -19.46 -2.38 -6.71
N LEU A 46 -19.95 -1.93 -5.55
CA LEU A 46 -19.40 -0.77 -4.83
C LEU A 46 -17.93 -0.98 -4.42
N PHE A 47 -17.58 -2.18 -4.00
CA PHE A 47 -16.20 -2.54 -3.69
C PHE A 47 -15.31 -2.47 -4.94
N LEU A 48 -15.75 -3.06 -6.06
CA LEU A 48 -15.03 -3.02 -7.34
C LEU A 48 -14.90 -1.57 -7.85
N GLU A 49 -15.96 -0.77 -7.78
CA GLU A 49 -15.90 0.65 -8.13
C GLU A 49 -14.94 1.43 -7.24
N SER A 50 -14.88 1.12 -5.96
CA SER A 50 -13.94 1.72 -5.01
C SER A 50 -12.50 1.36 -5.35
N CYS A 51 -12.24 0.11 -5.72
CA CYS A 51 -10.92 -0.34 -6.17
C CYS A 51 -10.55 0.26 -7.54
N ALA A 52 -11.52 0.49 -8.42
CA ALA A 52 -11.32 1.07 -9.74
C ALA A 52 -11.19 2.60 -9.73
N ARG A 53 -11.77 3.30 -8.75
CA ARG A 53 -11.76 4.76 -8.66
C ARG A 53 -10.39 5.43 -8.66
N PRO A 54 -9.33 4.88 -8.02
CA PRO A 54 -8.00 5.49 -8.10
C PRO A 54 -7.47 5.63 -9.52
N LEU A 55 -7.92 4.75 -10.44
CA LEU A 55 -7.48 4.72 -11.83
C LEU A 55 -8.41 5.48 -12.79
N ALA A 56 -9.65 5.76 -12.37
CA ALA A 56 -10.60 6.51 -13.18
C ALA A 56 -10.09 7.95 -13.43
N GLY A 57 -9.67 8.20 -14.66
CA GLY A 57 -9.18 9.51 -15.11
C GLY A 57 -7.67 9.61 -15.38
N LEU A 58 -6.91 8.52 -15.25
CA LEU A 58 -5.59 8.40 -15.88
C LEU A 58 -5.75 7.67 -17.21
N SER A 59 -5.17 8.20 -18.30
CA SER A 59 -5.14 7.46 -19.57
C SER A 59 -4.36 6.15 -19.39
N LEU A 60 -4.75 5.11 -20.13
CA LEU A 60 -4.05 3.81 -20.10
C LEU A 60 -2.54 3.94 -20.36
N SER A 61 -2.15 4.90 -21.19
CA SER A 61 -0.75 5.19 -21.46
C SER A 61 -0.02 5.70 -20.21
N VAL A 62 -0.64 6.59 -19.42
CA VAL A 62 -0.06 7.10 -18.17
C VAL A 62 0.00 5.99 -17.11
N GLN A 63 -1.03 5.15 -17.02
CA GLN A 63 -1.03 4.01 -16.11
C GLN A 63 0.14 3.06 -16.39
N ARG A 64 0.35 2.67 -17.66
CA ARG A 64 1.48 1.82 -18.08
C ARG A 64 2.83 2.46 -17.75
N ARG A 65 2.96 3.78 -17.92
CA ARG A 65 4.18 4.51 -17.55
C ARG A 65 4.43 4.46 -16.03
N MET A 66 3.39 4.60 -15.23
CA MET A 66 3.51 4.50 -13.75
C MET A 66 3.86 3.07 -13.31
N THR A 67 3.40 2.05 -14.00
CA THR A 67 3.80 0.66 -13.75
C THR A 67 5.31 0.48 -14.00
N ARG A 68 5.87 1.03 -15.07
CA ARG A 68 7.33 1.00 -15.31
C ARG A 68 8.10 1.75 -14.24
N VAL A 69 7.61 2.91 -13.81
CA VAL A 69 8.22 3.65 -12.69
C VAL A 69 8.24 2.79 -11.42
N HIS A 70 7.16 2.10 -11.15
CA HIS A 70 7.06 1.19 -10.00
C HIS A 70 8.07 0.04 -10.11
N GLU A 71 8.18 -0.61 -11.25
CA GLU A 71 9.15 -1.69 -11.50
C GLU A 71 10.58 -1.18 -11.30
N HIS A 72 10.90 0.01 -11.82
CA HIS A 72 12.21 0.65 -11.64
C HIS A 72 12.49 0.95 -10.15
N LEU A 73 11.50 1.41 -9.39
CA LEU A 73 11.63 1.63 -7.96
C LEU A 73 11.94 0.36 -7.16
N LEU A 74 11.42 -0.77 -7.59
CA LEU A 74 11.63 -2.06 -6.93
C LEU A 74 12.94 -2.75 -7.35
N ALA A 75 13.51 -2.37 -8.48
CA ALA A 75 14.72 -2.98 -9.01
C ALA A 75 15.94 -2.73 -8.11
N ASP A 76 16.04 -1.55 -7.50
CA ASP A 76 17.12 -1.22 -6.56
C ASP A 76 16.57 -0.43 -5.36
N LEU A 77 16.42 -1.12 -4.25
CA LEU A 77 15.99 -0.53 -2.98
C LEU A 77 17.14 0.03 -2.13
N SER A 78 18.38 -0.09 -2.58
CA SER A 78 19.55 0.44 -1.86
C SER A 78 19.72 1.95 -2.06
N ARG A 79 19.25 2.48 -3.20
CA ARG A 79 19.40 3.89 -3.59
C ARG A 79 18.06 4.61 -3.69
N ALA A 80 17.97 5.77 -3.05
CA ALA A 80 16.79 6.62 -3.22
C ALA A 80 16.70 7.13 -4.65
N PRO A 81 15.55 6.96 -5.35
CA PRO A 81 15.41 7.33 -6.74
C PRO A 81 15.37 8.85 -6.92
N SER A 82 15.96 9.32 -8.00
CA SER A 82 15.78 10.70 -8.46
C SER A 82 14.42 10.82 -9.16
N LEU A 83 13.57 11.74 -8.70
CA LEU A 83 12.29 12.02 -9.36
C LEU A 83 12.47 12.50 -10.80
N ALA A 84 13.57 13.24 -11.07
CA ALA A 84 13.88 13.70 -12.41
C ALA A 84 14.24 12.53 -13.34
N ALA A 85 15.06 11.59 -12.87
CA ALA A 85 15.40 10.39 -13.64
C ALA A 85 14.16 9.55 -13.93
N LEU A 86 13.33 9.26 -12.92
CA LEU A 86 12.09 8.49 -13.09
C LEU A 86 11.10 9.17 -14.05
N ALA A 87 10.98 10.50 -14.00
CA ALA A 87 10.10 11.25 -14.90
C ALA A 87 10.61 11.19 -16.34
N ASN A 88 11.92 11.31 -16.53
CA ASN A 88 12.57 11.19 -17.83
C ASN A 88 12.38 9.80 -18.45
N ASP A 89 12.64 8.75 -17.68
CA ASP A 89 12.46 7.35 -18.10
C ASP A 89 11.01 7.04 -18.47
N ALA A 90 10.06 7.62 -17.73
CA ALA A 90 8.64 7.48 -18.01
C ALA A 90 8.15 8.39 -19.16
N GLY A 91 8.98 9.32 -19.66
CA GLY A 91 8.60 10.29 -20.68
C GLY A 91 7.48 11.24 -20.23
N VAL A 92 7.56 11.72 -18.97
CA VAL A 92 6.61 12.67 -18.38
C VAL A 92 7.35 13.77 -17.61
N SER A 93 6.68 14.88 -17.35
CA SER A 93 7.24 15.90 -16.44
C SER A 93 7.18 15.43 -14.98
N VAL A 94 8.08 15.92 -14.12
CA VAL A 94 8.10 15.62 -12.69
C VAL A 94 6.75 15.89 -11.99
N PRO A 95 6.08 17.03 -12.23
CA PRO A 95 4.75 17.28 -11.67
C PRO A 95 3.70 16.25 -12.11
N THR A 96 3.79 15.79 -13.37
CA THR A 96 2.89 14.76 -13.90
C THR A 96 3.17 13.41 -13.24
N LEU A 97 4.45 13.03 -13.10
CA LEU A 97 4.86 11.82 -12.37
C LEU A 97 4.29 11.81 -10.95
N VAL A 98 4.53 12.88 -10.17
CA VAL A 98 4.11 12.96 -8.77
C VAL A 98 2.60 12.83 -8.62
N ARG A 99 1.83 13.54 -9.45
CA ARG A 99 0.36 13.48 -9.43
C ARG A 99 -0.17 12.10 -9.85
N ALA A 100 0.34 11.56 -10.96
CA ALA A 100 -0.11 10.27 -11.49
C ALA A 100 0.27 9.12 -10.55
N PHE A 101 1.49 9.13 -10.01
CA PHE A 101 1.95 8.11 -9.07
C PHE A 101 1.12 8.14 -7.79
N ARG A 102 0.89 9.33 -7.20
CA ARG A 102 0.05 9.46 -6.01
C ARG A 102 -1.39 9.02 -6.26
N ARG A 103 -1.92 9.27 -7.47
CA ARG A 103 -3.26 8.84 -7.84
C ARG A 103 -3.36 7.33 -8.00
N GLN A 104 -2.33 6.68 -8.55
CA GLN A 104 -2.32 5.23 -8.81
C GLN A 104 -1.98 4.41 -7.56
N TYR A 105 -1.02 4.88 -6.73
CA TYR A 105 -0.49 4.14 -5.59
C TYR A 105 -0.89 4.72 -4.23
N GLY A 106 -1.65 5.82 -4.19
CA GLY A 106 -2.20 6.43 -2.98
C GLY A 106 -1.19 7.24 -2.15
N CYS A 107 0.10 7.21 -2.45
CA CYS A 107 1.15 7.90 -1.69
C CYS A 107 2.22 8.49 -2.62
N SER A 108 3.14 9.28 -2.04
CA SER A 108 4.27 9.82 -2.81
C SER A 108 5.25 8.73 -3.21
N VAL A 109 6.00 8.96 -4.30
CA VAL A 109 7.06 8.06 -4.77
C VAL A 109 8.05 7.72 -3.65
N TYR A 110 8.46 8.72 -2.88
CA TYR A 110 9.41 8.52 -1.78
C TYR A 110 8.81 7.67 -0.64
N ASN A 111 7.57 7.94 -0.23
CA ASN A 111 6.92 7.14 0.82
C ASN A 111 6.70 5.70 0.38
N TYR A 112 6.35 5.51 -0.90
CA TYR A 112 6.22 4.17 -1.48
C TYR A 112 7.54 3.42 -1.41
N PHE A 113 8.62 4.04 -1.92
CA PHE A 113 9.96 3.49 -1.89
C PHE A 113 10.41 3.12 -0.47
N GLN A 114 10.22 4.01 0.50
CA GLN A 114 10.56 3.74 1.91
C GLN A 114 9.76 2.56 2.49
N SER A 115 8.48 2.46 2.16
CA SER A 115 7.66 1.32 2.59
C SER A 115 8.17 -0.01 2.03
N GLU A 116 8.53 -0.05 0.76
CA GLU A 116 9.07 -1.26 0.14
C GLU A 116 10.44 -1.64 0.70
N ARG A 117 11.33 -0.65 0.95
CA ARG A 117 12.60 -0.90 1.66
C ARG A 117 12.38 -1.57 3.00
N MET A 118 11.42 -1.09 3.79
CA MET A 118 11.11 -1.66 5.11
C MET A 118 10.47 -3.04 5.00
N ARG A 119 9.63 -3.30 3.99
CA ARG A 119 9.08 -4.64 3.73
C ARG A 119 10.18 -5.63 3.38
N GLN A 120 11.11 -5.24 2.53
CA GLN A 120 12.28 -6.05 2.19
C GLN A 120 13.16 -6.29 3.41
N ALA A 121 13.41 -5.25 4.23
CA ALA A 121 14.13 -5.39 5.49
C ALA A 121 13.50 -6.45 6.40
N ARG A 122 12.18 -6.39 6.57
CA ARG A 122 11.44 -7.36 7.37
C ARG A 122 11.60 -8.77 6.84
N ALA A 123 11.49 -8.96 5.53
CA ALA A 123 11.67 -10.26 4.90
C ALA A 123 13.09 -10.83 5.11
N LEU A 124 14.11 -10.00 4.99
CA LEU A 124 15.50 -10.40 5.22
C LEU A 124 15.77 -10.75 6.69
N LEU A 125 15.24 -9.97 7.63
CA LEU A 125 15.39 -10.22 9.06
C LEU A 125 14.68 -11.49 9.52
N LEU A 126 13.49 -11.78 8.96
CA LEU A 126 12.74 -13.01 9.26
C LEU A 126 13.47 -14.27 8.76
N ARG A 127 14.29 -14.17 7.71
CA ARG A 127 15.16 -15.28 7.26
C ARG A 127 16.30 -15.58 8.25
N GLY A 128 16.56 -14.71 9.21
CA GLY A 128 17.50 -14.92 10.31
C GLY A 128 18.99 -14.95 9.99
N ARG A 129 19.36 -14.94 8.69
CA ARG A 129 20.74 -15.13 8.23
C ARG A 129 21.63 -13.89 8.36
N LEU A 130 21.04 -12.69 8.34
CA LEU A 130 21.77 -11.43 8.31
C LEU A 130 21.62 -10.67 9.63
N SER A 131 22.65 -9.90 10.00
CA SER A 131 22.55 -8.97 11.14
C SER A 131 21.69 -7.74 10.77
N VAL A 132 21.13 -7.06 11.77
CA VAL A 132 20.37 -5.81 11.55
C VAL A 132 21.22 -4.77 10.84
N ALA A 133 22.51 -4.66 11.21
CA ALA A 133 23.46 -3.73 10.58
C ALA A 133 23.70 -4.10 9.10
N HIS A 134 23.81 -5.39 8.78
CA HIS A 134 23.99 -5.87 7.42
C HIS A 134 22.78 -5.55 6.55
N VAL A 135 21.58 -5.87 7.04
CA VAL A 135 20.33 -5.54 6.32
C VAL A 135 20.18 -4.03 6.12
N ALA A 136 20.55 -3.21 7.11
CA ALA A 136 20.53 -1.76 6.97
C ALA A 136 21.49 -1.28 5.87
N ALA A 137 22.71 -1.82 5.83
CA ALA A 137 23.72 -1.48 4.81
C ALA A 137 23.26 -1.92 3.41
N ASP A 138 22.78 -3.15 3.25
CA ASP A 138 22.26 -3.70 1.98
C ASP A 138 21.13 -2.83 1.40
N LEU A 139 20.32 -2.26 2.28
CA LEU A 139 19.25 -1.36 1.89
C LEU A 139 19.69 0.11 1.83
N GLY A 140 21.00 0.39 1.83
CA GLY A 140 21.55 1.72 1.59
C GLY A 140 21.39 2.70 2.76
N TYR A 141 21.26 2.22 3.99
CA TYR A 141 21.34 3.04 5.17
C TYR A 141 22.78 3.15 5.66
N SER A 142 23.35 4.34 5.58
CA SER A 142 24.67 4.64 6.14
C SER A 142 24.69 4.64 7.67
N ASN A 143 23.53 4.91 8.29
CA ASN A 143 23.38 4.95 9.74
C ASN A 143 22.31 3.94 10.20
N PRO A 144 22.71 2.89 10.97
CA PRO A 144 21.78 1.88 11.51
C PRO A 144 20.70 2.46 12.44
N SER A 145 20.96 3.61 13.09
CA SER A 145 19.95 4.25 13.93
C SER A 145 18.79 4.81 13.10
N HIS A 146 19.08 5.39 11.94
CA HIS A 146 18.04 5.87 11.02
C HIS A 146 17.22 4.70 10.47
N PHE A 147 17.86 3.59 10.14
CA PHE A 147 17.18 2.37 9.75
C PHE A 147 16.23 1.87 10.86
N THR A 148 16.73 1.76 12.09
CA THR A 148 15.95 1.29 13.23
C THR A 148 14.74 2.19 13.49
N ALA A 149 14.92 3.51 13.41
CA ALA A 149 13.84 4.48 13.56
C ALA A 149 12.77 4.34 12.45
N ALA A 150 13.20 4.20 11.19
CA ALA A 150 12.30 3.99 10.05
C ALA A 150 11.54 2.67 10.17
N PHE A 151 12.22 1.60 10.57
CA PHE A 151 11.63 0.28 10.77
C PHE A 151 10.58 0.29 11.88
N ARG A 152 10.92 0.88 13.05
CA ARG A 152 10.00 1.03 14.17
C ARG A 152 8.79 1.90 13.81
N LYS A 153 9.00 2.96 13.05
CA LYS A 153 7.90 3.82 12.57
C LYS A 153 6.90 3.03 11.72
N GLN A 154 7.36 2.09 10.91
CA GLN A 154 6.50 1.33 10.00
C GLN A 154 5.84 0.12 10.65
N PHE A 155 6.55 -0.59 11.52
CA PHE A 155 6.09 -1.87 12.08
C PHE A 155 5.78 -1.84 13.58
N GLY A 156 6.06 -0.74 14.27
CA GLY A 156 5.84 -0.61 15.72
C GLY A 156 6.82 -1.38 16.60
N ILE A 157 7.74 -2.16 16.02
CA ILE A 157 8.68 -3.03 16.73
C ILE A 157 10.12 -2.73 16.29
N ASN A 158 11.10 -3.13 17.14
CA ASN A 158 12.50 -3.03 16.78
C ASN A 158 12.91 -4.15 15.78
N PRO A 159 13.80 -3.88 14.82
CA PRO A 159 14.27 -4.90 13.89
C PRO A 159 14.96 -6.10 14.57
N SER A 160 15.62 -5.89 15.73
CA SER A 160 16.24 -6.96 16.51
C SER A 160 15.24 -7.96 17.08
N SER A 161 14.03 -7.53 17.41
CA SER A 161 12.98 -8.41 17.97
C SER A 161 12.57 -9.51 16.99
N LEU A 162 12.62 -9.24 15.67
CA LEU A 162 12.29 -10.25 14.65
C LEU A 162 13.33 -11.37 14.55
N ARG A 163 14.59 -11.09 14.90
CA ARG A 163 15.65 -12.11 14.86
C ARG A 163 15.58 -13.09 16.03
N HIS A 164 15.13 -12.63 17.19
CA HIS A 164 15.07 -13.46 18.40
C HIS A 164 13.89 -14.41 18.38
N GLY A 165 12.77 -14.03 17.73
CA GLY A 165 11.60 -14.90 17.59
C GLY A 165 11.86 -16.16 16.75
N ASN A 166 12.82 -16.13 15.84
CA ASN A 166 13.14 -17.28 14.97
C ASN A 166 14.23 -18.20 15.55
N ARG A 167 14.93 -17.76 16.60
CA ARG A 167 15.98 -18.55 17.28
C ARG A 167 15.43 -19.45 18.41
N ALA A 168 14.19 -19.22 18.81
CA ALA A 168 13.52 -19.99 19.87
C ALA A 168 12.66 -21.14 19.29
N ALA A 169 12.67 -21.33 17.96
CA ALA A 169 11.89 -22.36 17.27
C ALA A 169 12.75 -23.48 16.64
N ASP A 170 14.08 -23.46 16.82
CA ASP A 170 15.03 -24.55 16.54
C ASP A 170 15.57 -25.09 17.87
#